data_adcfcc7adbf0bfd1ff6fe9a68ea7dde3
#
_entry.id   adcfcc7adbf0bfd1ff6fe9a68ea7dde3
#
_cell.length_a   1.000
_cell.length_b   1.000
_cell.length_c   1.000
_cell.angle_alpha   90.00
_cell.angle_beta   90.00
_cell.angle_gamma   90.00
#
_symmetry.space_group_name_H-M   'P 1'
#
loop_
_entity.id
_entity.type
_entity.pdbx_description
1 polymer ?
#
loop_
_entity_poly.entity_id
_entity_poly.type
_entity_poly.pdbx_seq_one_letter_code
_entity_poly.pdbx_strand_id
1 'polypeptide(L)' 'MNELEELDIFDSCLVKLRTLEDHRGLYNKLVSKEILKYFDFGVEEINFINSNKNTLRGLHLQDGKKKCSKMYYCLEG' A
#
# COMPACT_ATOMS: atom_id res chain seq x y z
N MET A 1 12.63 10.85 3.78
CA MET A 1 11.59 10.19 4.61
C MET A 1 10.24 10.35 3.96
N ASN A 2 9.42 9.31 4.00
CA ASN A 2 8.05 9.39 3.47
C ASN A 2 7.13 10.13 4.45
N GLU A 3 6.09 10.74 3.92
CA GLU A 3 5.06 11.39 4.73
C GLU A 3 3.91 10.42 5.01
N LEU A 4 3.33 10.54 6.21
CA LEU A 4 2.17 9.76 6.63
C LEU A 4 0.98 10.68 6.86
N GLU A 5 -0.18 10.23 6.42
CA GLU A 5 -1.44 10.92 6.64
C GLU A 5 -2.45 9.93 7.24
N GLU A 6 -2.97 10.24 8.43
CA GLU A 6 -4.01 9.43 9.03
C GLU A 6 -5.31 9.56 8.24
N LEU A 7 -6.00 8.45 8.08
CA LEU A 7 -7.30 8.42 7.42
C LEU A 7 -8.42 8.34 8.46
N ASP A 8 -9.65 8.66 8.03
CA ASP A 8 -10.82 8.62 8.89
C ASP A 8 -11.14 7.20 9.41
N ILE A 9 -10.69 6.19 8.70
CA ILE A 9 -10.83 4.79 9.13
C ILE A 9 -9.75 4.50 10.17
N PHE A 10 -10.17 4.02 11.34
CA PHE A 10 -9.27 3.69 12.44
C PHE A 10 -8.17 2.72 12.00
N ASP A 11 -6.97 2.97 12.46
CA ASP A 11 -5.77 2.15 12.23
C ASP A 11 -5.39 2.02 10.75
N SER A 12 -5.71 3.03 9.97
CA SER A 12 -5.30 3.12 8.58
C SER A 12 -4.61 4.45 8.31
N CYS A 13 -3.71 4.45 7.35
CA CYS A 13 -3.05 5.68 6.93
C CYS A 13 -2.64 5.63 5.47
N LEU A 14 -2.41 6.80 4.91
CA LEU A 14 -1.86 6.97 3.58
C LEU A 14 -0.38 7.26 3.70
N VAL A 15 0.44 6.47 3.03
CA VAL A 15 1.89 6.70 2.94
C VAL A 15 2.16 7.45 1.64
N LYS A 16 2.63 8.68 1.76
CA LYS A 16 3.03 9.48 0.59
C LYS A 16 4.51 9.20 0.33
N LEU A 17 4.79 8.55 -0.79
CA LEU A 17 6.13 8.17 -1.15
C LEU A 17 6.95 9.37 -1.61
N ARG A 18 8.22 9.37 -1.23
CA ARG A 18 9.19 10.32 -1.78
C ARG A 18 9.56 9.90 -3.19
N THR A 19 9.28 10.76 -4.15
CA THR A 19 9.61 10.53 -5.55
C THR A 19 10.96 11.17 -5.87
N LEU A 20 11.83 10.40 -6.50
CA LEU A 20 13.08 10.89 -7.06
C LEU A 20 12.95 10.93 -8.58
N GLU A 21 13.21 12.08 -9.18
CA GLU A 21 13.04 12.29 -10.60
C GLU A 21 14.33 12.87 -11.21
N ASP A 22 14.71 12.34 -12.35
CA ASP A 22 15.82 12.85 -13.16
C ASP A 22 15.49 12.70 -14.66
N HIS A 23 16.47 12.89 -15.54
CA HIS A 23 16.26 12.82 -16.99
C HIS A 23 15.81 11.43 -17.50
N ARG A 24 15.96 10.38 -16.67
CA ARG A 24 15.54 9.01 -17.04
C ARG A 24 14.08 8.73 -16.65
N GLY A 25 13.47 9.60 -15.86
CA GLY A 25 12.14 9.42 -15.33
C GLY A 25 12.10 9.50 -13.82
N LEU A 26 11.15 8.83 -13.21
CA LEU A 26 10.97 8.87 -11.77
C LEU A 26 11.20 7.51 -11.11
N TYR A 27 11.52 7.56 -9.83
CA TYR A 27 11.82 6.39 -9.03
C TYR A 27 11.13 6.50 -7.66
N ASN A 28 10.40 5.47 -7.31
CA ASN A 28 9.76 5.36 -5.99
C ASN A 28 10.10 4.02 -5.36
N LYS A 29 10.44 4.04 -4.08
CA LYS A 29 10.51 2.81 -3.29
C LYS A 29 9.12 2.52 -2.75
N LEU A 30 8.47 1.52 -3.28
CA LEU A 30 7.10 1.17 -2.87
C LEU A 30 7.09 0.53 -1.49
N VAL A 31 8.05 -0.33 -1.22
CA VAL A 31 8.20 -1.01 0.07
C VAL A 31 9.67 -0.95 0.47
N SER A 32 9.94 -0.52 1.68
CA SER A 32 11.30 -0.41 2.21
C SER A 32 11.35 -0.94 3.64
N LYS A 33 12.56 -1.19 4.13
CA LYS A 33 12.77 -1.57 5.54
C LYS A 33 12.16 -0.54 6.48
N GLU A 34 12.29 0.73 6.16
CA GLU A 34 11.77 1.83 6.97
C GLU A 34 10.25 1.72 7.13
N ILE A 35 9.54 1.53 6.01
CA ILE A 35 8.08 1.39 6.02
C ILE A 35 7.64 0.14 6.78
N LEU A 36 8.26 -0.99 6.48
CA LEU A 36 7.91 -2.27 7.11
C LEU A 36 8.15 -2.24 8.62
N LYS A 37 9.26 -1.64 9.04
CA LYS A 37 9.59 -1.51 10.46
C LYS A 37 8.62 -0.58 11.18
N TYR A 38 8.27 0.54 10.56
CA TYR A 38 7.36 1.53 11.15
C TYR A 38 5.99 0.92 11.46
N PHE A 39 5.47 0.09 10.57
CA PHE A 39 4.17 -0.54 10.72
C PHE A 39 4.23 -1.91 11.37
N ASP A 40 5.42 -2.37 11.76
CA ASP A 40 5.62 -3.76 12.24
C ASP A 40 5.02 -4.75 11.24
N PHE A 41 5.31 -4.55 9.97
CA PHE A 41 4.68 -5.23 8.86
C PHE A 41 5.65 -6.22 8.22
N GLY A 42 5.31 -7.51 8.28
CA GLY A 42 6.02 -8.56 7.55
C GLY A 42 5.30 -8.87 6.25
N VAL A 43 6.04 -8.95 5.15
CA VAL A 43 5.45 -9.29 3.86
C VAL A 43 5.44 -10.80 3.68
N GLU A 44 4.26 -11.38 3.59
CA GLU A 44 4.07 -12.81 3.32
C GLU A 44 3.70 -13.06 1.87
N GLU A 45 3.01 -12.11 1.23
CA GLU A 45 2.50 -12.28 -0.10
C GLU A 45 2.41 -10.92 -0.80
N ILE A 46 2.79 -10.91 -2.08
CA ILE A 46 2.66 -9.72 -2.94
C ILE A 46 1.85 -10.12 -4.15
N ASN A 47 0.77 -9.38 -4.43
CA ASN A 47 -0.10 -9.65 -5.55
C ASN A 47 -0.19 -8.42 -6.46
N PHE A 48 -0.23 -8.66 -7.75
CA PHE A 48 -0.55 -7.66 -8.76
C PHE A 48 -1.96 -7.90 -9.26
N ILE A 49 -2.78 -6.85 -9.24
CA ILE A 49 -4.18 -6.94 -9.68
C ILE A 49 -4.40 -5.96 -10.82
N ASN A 50 -4.90 -6.47 -11.92
CA ASN A 50 -5.34 -5.67 -13.05
C ASN A 50 -6.81 -6.01 -13.31
N SER A 51 -7.70 -5.04 -13.13
CA SER A 51 -9.14 -5.26 -13.28
C SER A 51 -9.66 -4.63 -14.56
N ASN A 52 -10.55 -5.34 -15.22
CA ASN A 52 -11.24 -4.83 -16.39
C ASN A 52 -12.16 -3.66 -15.99
N LYS A 53 -12.42 -2.78 -16.94
CA LYS A 53 -13.36 -1.68 -16.75
C LYS A 53 -14.71 -2.19 -16.22
N ASN A 54 -15.27 -1.45 -15.28
CA ASN A 54 -16.57 -1.77 -14.64
C ASN A 54 -16.54 -3.04 -13.78
N THR A 55 -15.36 -3.49 -13.35
CA THR A 55 -15.25 -4.60 -12.40
C THR A 55 -15.35 -4.08 -10.97
N LEU A 56 -16.18 -4.71 -10.18
CA LEU A 56 -16.27 -4.50 -8.75
C LEU A 56 -15.73 -5.72 -8.02
N ARG A 57 -14.79 -5.50 -7.09
CA ARG A 57 -14.25 -6.55 -6.22
C ARG A 57 -14.50 -6.14 -4.77
N GLY A 58 -15.15 -6.98 -4.02
CA GLY A 58 -15.46 -6.70 -2.63
C GLY A 58 -16.96 -6.86 -2.36
N LEU A 59 -17.43 -6.51 -1.19
CA LEU A 59 -16.60 -6.19 -0.02
C LEU A 59 -16.04 -7.46 0.61
N HIS A 60 -14.82 -7.36 1.17
CA HIS A 60 -14.16 -8.50 1.80
C HIS A 60 -13.82 -8.16 3.25
N LEU A 61 -13.99 -9.15 4.13
CA LEU A 61 -13.65 -9.01 5.53
C LEU A 61 -12.94 -10.27 6.02
N GLN A 62 -11.83 -10.07 6.72
CA GLN A 62 -11.16 -11.12 7.47
C GLN A 62 -11.03 -10.67 8.92
N ASP A 63 -11.37 -11.56 9.84
CA ASP A 63 -11.50 -11.21 11.24
C ASP A 63 -10.99 -12.37 12.10
N GLY A 64 -10.69 -12.10 13.38
CA GLY A 64 -10.15 -13.07 14.30
C GLY A 64 -8.77 -13.60 13.87
N LYS A 65 -8.62 -14.91 13.82
CA LYS A 65 -7.35 -15.56 13.46
C LYS A 65 -6.95 -15.36 12.00
N LYS A 66 -7.90 -14.99 11.15
CA LYS A 66 -7.67 -14.74 9.73
C LYS A 66 -7.42 -13.26 9.43
N LYS A 67 -7.41 -12.44 10.46
CA LYS A 67 -7.16 -11.01 10.34
C LYS A 67 -5.75 -10.77 9.79
N CYS A 68 -5.63 -9.89 8.82
CA CYS A 68 -4.34 -9.52 8.24
C CYS A 68 -4.26 -8.03 7.96
N SER A 69 -3.04 -7.52 8.02
CA SER A 69 -2.75 -6.16 7.57
C SER A 69 -2.47 -6.16 6.08
N LYS A 70 -2.89 -5.12 5.40
CA LYS A 70 -2.73 -4.99 3.96
C LYS A 70 -2.15 -3.63 3.59
N MET A 71 -1.30 -3.63 2.59
CA MET A 71 -0.73 -2.44 1.99
C MET A 71 -1.07 -2.43 0.51
N TYR A 72 -1.61 -1.31 0.04
CA TYR A 72 -2.00 -1.15 -1.36
C TYR A 72 -1.19 -0.05 -2.01
N TYR A 73 -0.82 -0.26 -3.25
CA TYR A 73 -0.26 0.77 -4.10
C TYR A 73 -1.04 0.83 -5.40
N CYS A 74 -1.60 2.00 -5.71
CA CYS A 74 -2.29 2.22 -6.98
C CYS A 74 -1.26 2.62 -8.03
N LEU A 75 -1.01 1.73 -8.99
CA LEU A 75 -0.07 1.98 -10.08
C LEU A 75 -0.70 2.90 -11.13
N GLU A 76 -1.97 2.73 -11.37
CA GLU A 76 -2.73 3.45 -12.38
C GLU A 76 -4.21 3.44 -12.01
N GLY A 77 -4.84 4.58 -12.18
CA GLY A 77 -6.28 4.68 -11.89
C GLY A 77 -6.68 5.82 -10.97
#